data_a926518f7eaf9d549ab7df7b07c5b757
#
_entry.id   a926518f7eaf9d549ab7df7b07c5b757
#
_cell.length_a   1.000
_cell.length_b   1.000
_cell.length_c   1.000
_cell.angle_alpha   90.00
_cell.angle_beta   90.00
_cell.angle_gamma   90.00
#
_symmetry.space_group_name_H-M   'P 1'
#
loop_
_entity.id
_entity.type
_entity.pdbx_description
1 polymer ?
#
loop_
_entity_poly.entity_id
_entity_poly.type
_entity_poly.pdbx_seq_one_letter_code
_entity_poly.pdbx_strand_id
1 'polypeptide(L)'
;HINIKHNEGYFEFFIPKDRVASSSARIFALWITIPALLMITIAILFLKNQTRPIINLAKAAERFGKGENIDEYRPSGALEIRQAGLEFDKMRKRIMRHLNQRSEMLSGISHDLRTPLTRLKLQLSFMKDKDLSKKMSLDIDEMEKMLNEYLQFTSSSYLEKDETFDISELIEITIDKYNNDKITKEIIPRVYMNGRKNLIQRSLNNLIDNSIKYAENINLHLSKKNNSIIITIDDDGVGIPKEELENVFKPFYKVDKSRGDSKSSVGLGLSITSDIIKSHGGNILLDKSPLNGLRVKIFLPL
;
A
#
# COMPACT_ATOMS: atom_id res chain seq x y z
N HIS A 1 -39.17 36.80 -59.51
CA HIS A 1 -39.54 37.84 -60.44
C HIS A 1 -38.77 39.14 -60.17
N ILE A 2 -38.07 39.68 -61.13
CA ILE A 2 -37.42 40.98 -61.05
C ILE A 2 -38.04 41.84 -62.18
N ASN A 3 -38.73 42.92 -61.83
CA ASN A 3 -39.33 43.84 -62.77
C ASN A 3 -38.46 45.07 -62.86
N ILE A 4 -37.94 45.35 -64.08
CA ILE A 4 -37.15 46.54 -64.33
C ILE A 4 -37.99 47.46 -65.21
N LYS A 5 -38.33 48.70 -64.78
CA LYS A 5 -39.10 49.68 -65.50
C LYS A 5 -38.18 50.31 -66.53
N HIS A 6 -38.68 50.34 -67.80
CA HIS A 6 -38.04 51.03 -68.88
C HIS A 6 -39.08 51.88 -69.62
N ASN A 7 -38.82 53.11 -69.93
CA ASN A 7 -39.59 54.20 -70.52
C ASN A 7 -41.09 53.97 -70.80
N GLU A 8 -41.52 52.92 -71.46
CA GLU A 8 -42.91 52.63 -71.80
C GLU A 8 -43.37 51.22 -71.40
N GLY A 9 -42.59 50.49 -70.61
CA GLY A 9 -42.94 49.12 -70.21
C GLY A 9 -42.10 48.56 -69.04
N TYR A 10 -42.33 47.31 -68.74
CA TYR A 10 -41.58 46.57 -67.74
C TYR A 10 -40.93 45.35 -68.38
N PHE A 11 -39.69 45.11 -68.08
CA PHE A 11 -39.04 43.86 -68.37
C PHE A 11 -39.21 42.95 -67.15
N GLU A 12 -39.89 41.83 -67.34
CA GLU A 12 -40.05 40.78 -66.28
C GLU A 12 -39.02 39.69 -66.50
N PHE A 13 -38.14 39.53 -65.56
CA PHE A 13 -37.14 38.47 -65.59
C PHE A 13 -37.59 37.31 -64.68
N PHE A 14 -37.86 36.16 -65.28
CA PHE A 14 -38.12 34.92 -64.60
C PHE A 14 -36.80 34.21 -64.31
N ILE A 15 -36.28 34.34 -63.11
CA ILE A 15 -35.09 33.62 -62.70
C ILE A 15 -35.55 32.40 -61.89
N PRO A 16 -35.28 31.18 -62.37
CA PRO A 16 -35.60 29.96 -61.59
C PRO A 16 -34.98 30.02 -60.24
N LYS A 17 -35.75 29.74 -59.18
CA LYS A 17 -35.33 29.80 -57.77
C LYS A 17 -34.11 28.89 -57.49
N ASP A 18 -34.01 27.83 -58.27
CA ASP A 18 -32.91 26.83 -58.15
C ASP A 18 -31.56 27.40 -58.74
N ARG A 19 -31.57 28.46 -59.52
CA ARG A 19 -30.34 29.12 -59.95
C ARG A 19 -29.90 30.25 -59.04
N VAL A 20 -30.80 30.78 -58.22
CA VAL A 20 -30.50 31.81 -57.19
C VAL A 20 -30.09 31.18 -55.88
N ALA A 21 -30.72 30.08 -55.55
CA ALA A 21 -30.27 29.23 -54.38
C ALA A 21 -29.09 28.37 -54.86
N SER A 22 -27.89 28.94 -54.82
CA SER A 22 -26.72 28.23 -55.29
C SER A 22 -26.50 26.97 -54.38
N SER A 23 -26.61 25.78 -54.97
CA SER A 23 -26.20 24.51 -54.37
C SER A 23 -24.73 24.52 -53.94
N SER A 24 -23.96 25.48 -54.45
CA SER A 24 -22.56 25.74 -54.16
C SER A 24 -22.32 25.97 -52.65
N ALA A 25 -23.21 26.69 -51.94
CA ALA A 25 -23.02 26.98 -50.54
C ALA A 25 -23.10 25.70 -49.67
N ARG A 26 -24.02 24.76 -49.99
CA ARG A 26 -24.14 23.47 -49.31
C ARG A 26 -22.95 22.55 -49.61
N ILE A 27 -22.56 22.49 -50.88
CA ILE A 27 -21.41 21.70 -51.32
C ILE A 27 -20.14 22.26 -50.68
N PHE A 28 -19.97 23.57 -50.65
CA PHE A 28 -18.82 24.22 -50.00
C PHE A 28 -18.78 23.97 -48.51
N ALA A 29 -19.94 24.02 -47.81
CA ALA A 29 -20.04 23.66 -46.39
C ALA A 29 -19.62 22.20 -46.15
N LEU A 30 -20.07 21.25 -46.99
CA LEU A 30 -19.68 19.84 -46.88
C LEU A 30 -18.19 19.63 -47.17
N TRP A 31 -17.62 20.34 -48.11
CA TRP A 31 -16.20 20.27 -48.46
C TRP A 31 -15.28 20.77 -47.33
N ILE A 32 -15.78 21.66 -46.47
CA ILE A 32 -15.03 22.14 -45.30
C ILE A 32 -15.29 21.23 -44.06
N THR A 33 -16.56 20.87 -43.82
CA THR A 33 -16.93 20.16 -42.60
C THR A 33 -16.43 18.70 -42.56
N ILE A 34 -16.50 17.99 -43.70
CA ILE A 34 -16.07 16.57 -43.74
C ILE A 34 -14.57 16.44 -43.51
N PRO A 35 -13.66 17.16 -44.19
CA PRO A 35 -12.23 17.10 -43.90
C PRO A 35 -11.89 17.59 -42.49
N ALA A 36 -12.59 18.63 -41.98
CA ALA A 36 -12.38 19.12 -40.64
C ALA A 36 -12.72 18.06 -39.59
N LEU A 37 -13.87 17.37 -39.71
CA LEU A 37 -14.25 16.25 -38.82
C LEU A 37 -13.27 15.09 -38.92
N LEU A 38 -12.82 14.76 -40.14
CA LEU A 38 -11.81 13.72 -40.36
C LEU A 38 -10.50 14.08 -39.65
N MET A 39 -9.99 15.30 -39.81
CA MET A 39 -8.77 15.78 -39.17
C MET A 39 -8.89 15.77 -37.63
N ILE A 40 -10.03 16.22 -37.10
CA ILE A 40 -10.30 16.18 -35.65
C ILE A 40 -10.27 14.73 -35.13
N THR A 41 -10.92 13.82 -35.88
CA THR A 41 -10.95 12.40 -35.51
C THR A 41 -9.55 11.80 -35.49
N ILE A 42 -8.75 12.06 -36.52
CA ILE A 42 -7.35 11.62 -36.60
C ILE A 42 -6.54 12.22 -35.45
N ALA A 43 -6.70 13.53 -35.18
CA ALA A 43 -6.01 14.19 -34.07
C ALA A 43 -6.35 13.56 -32.69
N ILE A 44 -7.64 13.28 -32.44
CA ILE A 44 -8.09 12.64 -31.19
C ILE A 44 -7.48 11.22 -31.04
N LEU A 45 -7.52 10.43 -32.12
CA LEU A 45 -6.94 9.08 -32.12
C LEU A 45 -5.44 9.13 -31.90
N PHE A 46 -4.74 10.05 -32.54
CA PHE A 46 -3.31 10.25 -32.39
C PHE A 46 -2.94 10.66 -30.95
N LEU A 47 -3.61 11.67 -30.40
CA LEU A 47 -3.41 12.12 -29.02
C LEU A 47 -3.68 10.99 -28.00
N LYS A 48 -4.79 10.24 -28.19
CA LYS A 48 -5.11 9.10 -27.31
C LYS A 48 -4.04 8.03 -27.36
N ASN A 49 -3.47 7.76 -28.53
CA ASN A 49 -2.41 6.78 -28.70
C ASN A 49 -1.08 7.25 -28.09
N GLN A 50 -0.81 8.55 -28.07
CA GLN A 50 0.38 9.15 -27.47
C GLN A 50 0.29 9.26 -25.94
N THR A 51 -0.90 9.57 -25.41
CA THR A 51 -1.05 9.78 -23.94
C THR A 51 -1.14 8.47 -23.16
N ARG A 52 -1.67 7.39 -23.73
CA ARG A 52 -1.78 6.07 -23.06
C ARG A 52 -0.46 5.54 -22.51
N PRO A 53 0.66 5.52 -23.25
CA PRO A 53 1.94 5.04 -22.73
C PRO A 53 2.48 5.87 -21.55
N ILE A 54 2.24 7.19 -21.56
CA ILE A 54 2.64 8.08 -20.45
C ILE A 54 1.84 7.75 -19.20
N ILE A 55 0.52 7.58 -19.33
CA ILE A 55 -0.35 7.21 -18.22
C ILE A 55 0.05 5.82 -17.65
N ASN A 56 0.38 4.87 -18.52
CA ASN A 56 0.82 3.54 -18.11
C ASN A 56 2.15 3.61 -17.37
N LEU A 57 3.11 4.43 -17.82
CA LEU A 57 4.37 4.64 -17.11
C LEU A 57 4.13 5.28 -15.73
N ALA A 58 3.29 6.31 -15.65
CA ALA A 58 2.94 6.97 -14.39
C ALA A 58 2.28 6.00 -13.40
N LYS A 59 1.31 5.19 -13.86
CA LYS A 59 0.67 4.16 -13.05
C LYS A 59 1.66 3.08 -12.58
N ALA A 60 2.58 2.66 -13.46
CA ALA A 60 3.61 1.70 -13.08
C ALA A 60 4.54 2.30 -12.02
N ALA A 61 4.96 3.56 -12.17
CA ALA A 61 5.77 4.25 -11.16
C ALA A 61 5.04 4.40 -9.82
N GLU A 62 3.75 4.76 -9.84
CA GLU A 62 2.91 4.87 -8.64
C GLU A 62 2.78 3.51 -7.92
N ARG A 63 2.44 2.44 -8.67
CA ARG A 63 2.31 1.09 -8.11
C ARG A 63 3.62 0.60 -7.52
N PHE A 64 4.74 0.81 -8.22
CA PHE A 64 6.05 0.47 -7.71
C PHE A 64 6.40 1.26 -6.44
N GLY A 65 6.05 2.56 -6.38
CA GLY A 65 6.22 3.39 -5.19
C GLY A 65 5.40 2.93 -3.99
N LYS A 66 4.24 2.32 -4.22
CA LYS A 66 3.41 1.67 -3.19
C LYS A 66 3.93 0.28 -2.77
N GLY A 67 5.04 -0.20 -3.37
CA GLY A 67 5.62 -1.50 -3.07
C GLY A 67 4.90 -2.67 -3.74
N GLU A 68 4.03 -2.41 -4.73
CA GLU A 68 3.42 -3.48 -5.52
C GLU A 68 4.45 -4.13 -6.45
N ASN A 69 4.38 -5.46 -6.58
CA ASN A 69 5.21 -6.15 -7.56
C ASN A 69 4.65 -5.97 -8.97
N ILE A 70 5.43 -5.34 -9.84
CA ILE A 70 5.08 -5.17 -11.25
C ILE A 70 5.84 -6.22 -12.05
N ASP A 71 5.24 -7.40 -12.25
CA ASP A 71 5.90 -8.50 -12.94
C ASP A 71 6.19 -8.19 -14.41
N GLU A 72 5.31 -7.49 -15.13
CA GLU A 72 5.46 -7.17 -16.55
C GLU A 72 5.13 -5.71 -16.86
N TYR A 73 6.11 -4.82 -16.77
CA TYR A 73 6.02 -3.52 -17.41
C TYR A 73 6.65 -3.59 -18.81
N ARG A 74 5.83 -3.34 -19.85
CA ARG A 74 6.29 -3.31 -21.24
C ARG A 74 6.29 -1.86 -21.76
N PRO A 75 7.46 -1.23 -21.91
CA PRO A 75 7.56 0.11 -22.46
C PRO A 75 7.00 0.19 -23.86
N SER A 76 6.14 1.17 -24.14
CA SER A 76 5.46 1.36 -25.41
C SER A 76 5.34 2.86 -25.75
N GLY A 77 4.91 3.17 -26.98
CA GLY A 77 4.69 4.54 -27.44
C GLY A 77 5.84 5.11 -28.28
N ALA A 78 5.90 6.45 -28.38
CA ALA A 78 6.95 7.16 -29.09
C ALA A 78 8.34 6.84 -28.53
N LEU A 79 9.37 7.08 -29.32
CA LEU A 79 10.76 6.68 -28.99
C LEU A 79 11.19 7.19 -27.61
N GLU A 80 10.92 8.46 -27.33
CA GLU A 80 11.32 9.13 -26.07
C GLU A 80 10.60 8.54 -24.85
N ILE A 81 9.28 8.28 -25.01
CA ILE A 81 8.45 7.69 -23.93
C ILE A 81 8.86 6.25 -23.69
N ARG A 82 9.14 5.50 -24.75
CA ARG A 82 9.61 4.13 -24.67
C ARG A 82 10.98 4.05 -24.00
N GLN A 83 11.88 5.00 -24.32
CA GLN A 83 13.20 5.09 -23.68
C GLN A 83 13.07 5.43 -22.19
N ALA A 84 12.22 6.41 -21.82
CA ALA A 84 11.94 6.71 -20.41
C ALA A 84 11.37 5.47 -19.66
N GLY A 85 10.48 4.72 -20.31
CA GLY A 85 9.94 3.47 -19.76
C GLY A 85 10.99 2.38 -19.57
N LEU A 86 11.95 2.26 -20.51
CA LEU A 86 13.08 1.32 -20.38
C LEU A 86 14.00 1.71 -19.21
N GLU A 87 14.31 2.98 -19.05
CA GLU A 87 15.17 3.45 -17.94
C GLU A 87 14.43 3.27 -16.59
N PHE A 88 13.12 3.53 -16.53
CA PHE A 88 12.31 3.19 -15.36
C PHE A 88 12.39 1.69 -15.02
N ASP A 89 12.23 0.79 -16.00
CA ASP A 89 12.31 -0.66 -15.77
C ASP A 89 13.71 -1.10 -15.30
N LYS A 90 14.77 -0.53 -15.85
CA LYS A 90 16.14 -0.76 -15.38
C LYS A 90 16.34 -0.30 -13.93
N MET A 91 15.85 0.89 -13.59
CA MET A 91 15.88 1.42 -12.23
C MET A 91 15.11 0.51 -11.26
N ARG A 92 13.88 0.13 -11.62
CA ARG A 92 13.05 -0.81 -10.85
C ARG A 92 13.78 -2.13 -10.59
N LYS A 93 14.31 -2.76 -11.63
CA LYS A 93 15.07 -4.02 -11.52
C LYS A 93 16.33 -3.88 -10.64
N ARG A 94 17.01 -2.73 -10.70
CA ARG A 94 18.16 -2.46 -9.84
C ARG A 94 17.75 -2.36 -8.37
N ILE A 95 16.70 -1.59 -8.06
CA ILE A 95 16.17 -1.45 -6.70
C ILE A 95 15.76 -2.81 -6.16
N MET A 96 14.99 -3.60 -6.92
CA MET A 96 14.57 -4.95 -6.51
C MET A 96 15.75 -5.88 -6.25
N ARG A 97 16.80 -5.82 -7.09
CA ARG A 97 18.01 -6.60 -6.87
C ARG A 97 18.72 -6.20 -5.57
N HIS A 98 18.85 -4.91 -5.27
CA HIS A 98 19.44 -4.45 -4.02
C HIS A 98 18.62 -4.88 -2.80
N LEU A 99 17.29 -4.79 -2.87
CA LEU A 99 16.42 -5.27 -1.79
C LEU A 99 16.57 -6.78 -1.56
N ASN A 100 16.61 -7.57 -2.62
CA ASN A 100 16.80 -9.03 -2.53
C ASN A 100 18.19 -9.38 -1.97
N GLN A 101 19.26 -8.75 -2.46
CA GLN A 101 20.62 -8.96 -1.94
C GLN A 101 20.71 -8.61 -0.45
N ARG A 102 20.08 -7.50 -0.03
CA ARG A 102 20.01 -7.12 1.38
C ARG A 102 19.28 -8.17 2.21
N SER A 103 18.17 -8.68 1.71
CA SER A 103 17.38 -9.74 2.37
C SER A 103 18.17 -11.05 2.50
N GLU A 104 18.84 -11.48 1.42
CA GLU A 104 19.68 -12.68 1.42
C GLU A 104 20.88 -12.54 2.38
N MET A 105 21.57 -11.40 2.35
CA MET A 105 22.68 -11.13 3.26
C MET A 105 22.23 -11.19 4.72
N LEU A 106 21.11 -10.58 5.05
CA LEU A 106 20.58 -10.57 6.42
C LEU A 106 20.13 -11.96 6.85
N SER A 107 19.55 -12.75 5.95
CA SER A 107 19.21 -14.16 6.22
C SER A 107 20.46 -14.99 6.50
N GLY A 108 21.54 -14.80 5.73
CA GLY A 108 22.84 -15.44 5.96
C GLY A 108 23.43 -15.06 7.32
N ILE A 109 23.48 -13.76 7.63
CA ILE A 109 23.98 -13.25 8.93
C ILE A 109 23.21 -13.88 10.09
N SER A 110 21.88 -14.02 9.96
CA SER A 110 21.07 -14.65 11.01
C SER A 110 21.45 -16.09 11.25
N HIS A 111 21.58 -16.85 10.17
CA HIS A 111 22.00 -18.26 10.30
C HIS A 111 23.35 -18.33 11.01
N ASP A 112 24.28 -17.48 10.63
CA ASP A 112 25.65 -17.48 11.17
C ASP A 112 25.70 -16.99 12.64
N LEU A 113 24.77 -16.10 13.05
CA LEU A 113 24.64 -15.68 14.44
C LEU A 113 23.89 -16.70 15.31
N ARG A 114 22.97 -17.46 14.76
CA ARG A 114 22.25 -18.50 15.51
C ARG A 114 23.17 -19.61 15.99
N THR A 115 24.16 -19.99 15.18
CA THR A 115 25.13 -21.03 15.52
C THR A 115 25.91 -20.74 16.81
N PRO A 116 26.59 -19.57 16.98
CA PRO A 116 27.28 -19.24 18.23
C PRO A 116 26.32 -19.07 19.42
N LEU A 117 25.11 -18.53 19.23
CA LEU A 117 24.12 -18.43 20.31
C LEU A 117 23.70 -19.81 20.82
N THR A 118 23.45 -20.78 19.94
CA THR A 118 23.16 -22.16 20.29
C THR A 118 24.35 -22.79 21.04
N ARG A 119 25.59 -22.52 20.61
CA ARG A 119 26.79 -22.99 21.30
C ARG A 119 26.92 -22.40 22.68
N LEU A 120 26.65 -21.11 22.87
CA LEU A 120 26.61 -20.46 24.17
C LEU A 120 25.58 -21.08 25.09
N LYS A 121 24.37 -21.34 24.64
CA LYS A 121 23.32 -22.05 25.40
C LYS A 121 23.80 -23.43 25.86
N LEU A 122 24.45 -24.17 24.98
CA LEU A 122 24.99 -25.47 25.31
C LEU A 122 26.09 -25.37 26.41
N GLN A 123 27.00 -24.38 26.27
CA GLN A 123 28.03 -24.17 27.33
C GLN A 123 27.43 -23.80 28.68
N LEU A 124 26.37 -22.96 28.69
CA LEU A 124 25.67 -22.59 29.92
C LEU A 124 25.01 -23.78 30.60
N SER A 125 24.60 -24.82 29.88
CA SER A 125 24.02 -26.04 30.46
C SER A 125 24.98 -26.83 31.31
N PHE A 126 26.30 -26.68 31.08
CA PHE A 126 27.37 -27.32 31.86
C PHE A 126 27.84 -26.50 33.03
N MET A 127 27.37 -25.27 33.23
CA MET A 127 27.74 -24.44 34.36
C MET A 127 27.23 -25.00 35.67
N LYS A 128 28.07 -24.94 36.71
CA LYS A 128 27.70 -25.39 38.06
C LYS A 128 26.70 -24.44 38.74
N ASP A 129 26.86 -23.14 38.53
CA ASP A 129 25.95 -22.12 39.05
C ASP A 129 24.68 -22.08 38.19
N LYS A 130 23.61 -22.69 38.69
CA LYS A 130 22.33 -22.82 38.00
C LYS A 130 21.57 -21.49 37.88
N ASP A 131 21.71 -20.59 38.85
CA ASP A 131 21.02 -19.30 38.84
C ASP A 131 21.66 -18.36 37.83
N LEU A 132 22.98 -18.29 37.77
CA LEU A 132 23.71 -17.53 36.78
C LEU A 132 23.48 -18.09 35.37
N SER A 133 23.53 -19.43 35.21
CA SER A 133 23.25 -20.10 33.93
C SER A 133 21.85 -19.77 33.43
N LYS A 134 20.83 -19.78 34.29
CA LYS A 134 19.45 -19.44 33.93
C LYS A 134 19.32 -17.96 33.45
N LYS A 135 19.94 -17.02 34.19
CA LYS A 135 19.94 -15.60 33.80
C LYS A 135 20.57 -15.38 32.40
N MET A 136 21.77 -15.96 32.21
CA MET A 136 22.46 -15.85 30.93
C MET A 136 21.71 -16.55 29.78
N SER A 137 21.01 -17.67 30.05
CA SER A 137 20.16 -18.32 29.03
C SER A 137 19.01 -17.39 28.59
N LEU A 138 18.36 -16.70 29.55
CA LEU A 138 17.31 -15.72 29.23
C LEU A 138 17.85 -14.56 28.36
N ASP A 139 19.06 -14.08 28.65
CA ASP A 139 19.69 -13.02 27.82
C ASP A 139 19.96 -13.52 26.39
N ILE A 140 20.40 -14.78 26.23
CA ILE A 140 20.60 -15.38 24.91
C ILE A 140 19.26 -15.59 24.18
N ASP A 141 18.21 -16.03 24.89
CA ASP A 141 16.85 -16.14 24.30
C ASP A 141 16.34 -14.79 23.82
N GLU A 142 16.61 -13.71 24.56
CA GLU A 142 16.29 -12.34 24.14
C GLU A 142 17.09 -11.94 22.90
N MET A 143 18.39 -12.25 22.82
CA MET A 143 19.22 -11.99 21.64
C MET A 143 18.69 -12.73 20.39
N GLU A 144 18.30 -14.00 20.53
CA GLU A 144 17.69 -14.76 19.42
C GLU A 144 16.36 -14.13 18.96
N LYS A 145 15.54 -13.70 19.91
CA LYS A 145 14.28 -13.01 19.62
C LYS A 145 14.54 -11.70 18.87
N MET A 146 15.47 -10.87 19.35
CA MET A 146 15.85 -9.62 18.69
C MET A 146 16.34 -9.86 17.25
N LEU A 147 17.17 -10.88 17.05
CA LEU A 147 17.69 -11.24 15.73
C LEU A 147 16.56 -11.66 14.80
N ASN A 148 15.64 -12.49 15.26
CA ASN A 148 14.51 -12.94 14.46
C ASN A 148 13.54 -11.78 14.12
N GLU A 149 13.24 -10.88 15.07
CA GLU A 149 12.42 -9.68 14.81
C GLU A 149 13.10 -8.73 13.82
N TYR A 150 14.43 -8.53 13.93
CA TYR A 150 15.19 -7.70 12.99
C TYR A 150 15.17 -8.27 11.57
N LEU A 151 15.35 -9.59 11.45
CA LEU A 151 15.27 -10.26 10.16
C LEU A 151 13.90 -10.16 9.53
N GLN A 152 12.87 -10.35 10.33
CA GLN A 152 11.50 -10.17 9.88
C GLN A 152 11.24 -8.73 9.43
N PHE A 153 11.85 -7.73 10.09
CA PHE A 153 11.77 -6.33 9.67
C PHE A 153 12.44 -6.09 8.32
N THR A 154 13.58 -6.73 8.09
CA THR A 154 14.40 -6.52 6.89
C THR A 154 14.09 -7.48 5.75
N SER A 155 13.46 -8.64 6.02
CA SER A 155 13.02 -9.57 4.98
C SER A 155 11.93 -8.90 4.15
N SER A 156 12.19 -8.83 2.87
CA SER A 156 11.44 -8.04 1.91
C SER A 156 9.98 -8.46 1.83
N SER A 157 9.12 -7.61 2.37
CA SER A 157 7.67 -7.58 2.12
C SER A 157 7.29 -7.46 0.63
N TYR A 158 8.28 -7.27 -0.25
CA TYR A 158 8.11 -7.07 -1.69
C TYR A 158 7.96 -8.37 -2.50
N LEU A 159 8.19 -9.54 -1.90
CA LEU A 159 8.14 -10.83 -2.60
C LEU A 159 6.76 -11.50 -2.54
N GLU A 160 5.92 -11.08 -1.62
CA GLU A 160 4.58 -11.62 -1.49
C GLU A 160 3.65 -11.00 -2.54
N LYS A 161 2.86 -11.85 -3.22
CA LYS A 161 1.90 -11.40 -4.22
C LYS A 161 0.61 -10.93 -3.55
N ASP A 162 0.00 -9.92 -4.15
CA ASP A 162 -1.33 -9.50 -3.75
C ASP A 162 -2.34 -10.59 -4.10
N GLU A 163 -3.22 -10.90 -3.16
CA GLU A 163 -4.34 -11.82 -3.32
C GLU A 163 -5.61 -11.22 -2.73
N THR A 164 -6.77 -11.64 -3.24
CA THR A 164 -8.06 -11.25 -2.66
C THR A 164 -8.42 -12.23 -1.56
N PHE A 165 -8.61 -11.75 -0.34
CA PHE A 165 -8.94 -12.56 0.82
C PHE A 165 -9.99 -11.88 1.70
N ASP A 166 -10.67 -12.67 2.54
CA ASP A 166 -11.59 -12.17 3.56
C ASP A 166 -10.81 -11.74 4.81
N ILE A 167 -10.78 -10.42 5.07
CA ILE A 167 -10.09 -9.88 6.23
C ILE A 167 -10.82 -10.18 7.55
N SER A 168 -12.14 -10.37 7.48
CA SER A 168 -12.94 -10.78 8.65
C SER A 168 -12.49 -12.15 9.15
N GLU A 169 -12.38 -13.11 8.24
CA GLU A 169 -11.88 -14.46 8.53
C GLU A 169 -10.42 -14.42 9.04
N LEU A 170 -9.57 -13.60 8.39
CA LEU A 170 -8.18 -13.47 8.81
C LEU A 170 -8.05 -12.95 10.24
N ILE A 171 -8.85 -11.96 10.63
CA ILE A 171 -8.87 -11.42 11.99
C ILE A 171 -9.35 -12.49 12.97
N GLU A 172 -10.42 -13.21 12.67
CA GLU A 172 -10.95 -14.28 13.52
C GLU A 172 -9.90 -15.38 13.76
N ILE A 173 -9.30 -15.91 12.68
CA ILE A 173 -8.23 -16.91 12.77
C ILE A 173 -7.04 -16.38 13.57
N THR A 174 -6.74 -15.09 13.46
CA THR A 174 -5.62 -14.48 14.19
C THR A 174 -5.92 -14.40 15.69
N ILE A 175 -7.13 -13.96 16.07
CA ILE A 175 -7.54 -13.88 17.49
C ILE A 175 -7.64 -15.26 18.13
N ASP A 176 -8.24 -16.21 17.43
CA ASP A 176 -8.47 -17.57 17.96
C ASP A 176 -7.15 -18.30 18.32
N LYS A 177 -6.03 -17.95 17.66
CA LYS A 177 -4.69 -18.48 18.04
C LYS A 177 -4.24 -18.10 19.43
N TYR A 178 -4.69 -16.96 19.94
CA TYR A 178 -4.30 -16.50 21.28
C TYR A 178 -5.08 -17.20 22.39
N ASN A 179 -6.24 -17.82 22.07
CA ASN A 179 -7.11 -18.51 23.03
C ASN A 179 -7.26 -17.74 24.36
N ASN A 180 -7.51 -16.43 24.24
CA ASN A 180 -7.46 -15.49 25.33
C ASN A 180 -8.82 -14.81 25.53
N ASP A 181 -9.47 -15.09 26.67
CA ASP A 181 -10.77 -14.53 27.06
C ASP A 181 -10.75 -13.00 27.26
N LYS A 182 -9.56 -12.38 27.24
CA LYS A 182 -9.37 -10.93 27.37
C LYS A 182 -9.71 -10.16 26.08
N ILE A 183 -9.92 -10.85 24.97
CA ILE A 183 -10.18 -10.20 23.66
C ILE A 183 -11.67 -10.27 23.34
N THR A 184 -12.33 -9.11 23.37
CA THR A 184 -13.70 -8.95 22.85
C THR A 184 -13.64 -8.55 21.39
N LYS A 185 -14.46 -9.18 20.54
CA LYS A 185 -14.45 -8.94 19.10
C LYS A 185 -15.81 -8.52 18.56
N GLU A 186 -15.83 -7.47 17.74
CA GLU A 186 -16.98 -7.04 16.94
C GLU A 186 -16.55 -6.99 15.47
N ILE A 187 -16.79 -8.07 14.74
CA ILE A 187 -16.30 -8.24 13.37
C ILE A 187 -17.47 -8.33 12.40
N ILE A 188 -17.57 -7.37 11.47
CA ILE A 188 -18.50 -7.50 10.36
C ILE A 188 -18.02 -8.61 9.41
N PRO A 189 -18.89 -9.55 9.00
CA PRO A 189 -18.46 -10.68 8.18
C PRO A 189 -18.29 -10.30 6.70
N ARG A 190 -17.50 -11.10 5.98
CA ARG A 190 -17.35 -11.05 4.52
C ARG A 190 -16.83 -9.70 3.99
N VAL A 191 -15.80 -9.18 4.60
CA VAL A 191 -15.08 -8.00 4.11
C VAL A 191 -13.88 -8.47 3.30
N TYR A 192 -13.93 -8.31 1.99
CA TYR A 192 -12.83 -8.69 1.09
C TYR A 192 -11.93 -7.50 0.83
N MET A 193 -10.62 -7.76 0.77
CA MET A 193 -9.61 -6.81 0.32
C MET A 193 -8.60 -7.49 -0.60
N ASN A 194 -7.94 -6.69 -1.43
CA ASN A 194 -6.80 -7.14 -2.21
C ASN A 194 -5.51 -6.66 -1.53
N GLY A 195 -4.58 -7.58 -1.29
CA GLY A 195 -3.32 -7.25 -0.64
C GLY A 195 -2.52 -8.49 -0.26
N ARG A 196 -1.41 -8.27 0.46
CA ARG A 196 -0.49 -9.32 0.91
C ARG A 196 -0.96 -9.87 2.26
N LYS A 197 -1.67 -11.00 2.23
CA LYS A 197 -2.38 -11.60 3.37
C LYS A 197 -1.47 -11.85 4.58
N ASN A 198 -0.27 -12.41 4.35
CA ASN A 198 0.64 -12.73 5.46
C ASN A 198 1.22 -11.46 6.12
N LEU A 199 1.41 -10.38 5.35
CA LEU A 199 1.84 -9.10 5.90
C LEU A 199 0.75 -8.45 6.76
N ILE A 200 -0.50 -8.47 6.31
CA ILE A 200 -1.63 -7.98 7.11
C ILE A 200 -1.76 -8.82 8.38
N GLN A 201 -1.68 -10.16 8.29
CA GLN A 201 -1.71 -11.04 9.46
C GLN A 201 -0.58 -10.71 10.45
N ARG A 202 0.61 -10.43 9.95
CA ARG A 202 1.76 -10.02 10.77
C ARG A 202 1.51 -8.68 11.48
N SER A 203 0.90 -7.71 10.79
CA SER A 203 0.50 -6.44 11.41
C SER A 203 -0.47 -6.64 12.56
N LEU A 204 -1.48 -7.50 12.36
CA LEU A 204 -2.46 -7.84 13.39
C LEU A 204 -1.80 -8.54 14.58
N ASN A 205 -0.93 -9.53 14.34
CA ASN A 205 -0.18 -10.19 15.40
C ASN A 205 0.64 -9.19 16.23
N ASN A 206 1.39 -8.29 15.56
CA ASN A 206 2.20 -7.29 16.28
C ASN A 206 1.36 -6.38 17.17
N LEU A 207 0.16 -5.99 16.73
CA LEU A 207 -0.73 -5.13 17.51
C LEU A 207 -1.38 -5.89 18.67
N ILE A 208 -1.86 -7.13 18.42
CA ILE A 208 -2.47 -7.98 19.45
C ILE A 208 -1.43 -8.36 20.50
N ASP A 209 -0.21 -8.74 20.10
CA ASP A 209 0.89 -9.04 21.02
C ASP A 209 1.22 -7.84 21.93
N ASN A 210 1.24 -6.62 21.35
CA ASN A 210 1.41 -5.41 22.13
C ASN A 210 0.28 -5.22 23.14
N SER A 211 -0.97 -5.32 22.70
CA SER A 211 -2.12 -5.14 23.60
C SER A 211 -2.14 -6.19 24.71
N ILE A 212 -1.90 -7.47 24.41
CA ILE A 212 -1.82 -8.55 25.43
C ILE A 212 -0.72 -8.29 26.46
N LYS A 213 0.39 -7.70 26.01
CA LYS A 213 1.53 -7.42 26.90
C LYS A 213 1.27 -6.31 27.90
N TYR A 214 0.49 -5.29 27.51
CA TYR A 214 0.32 -4.06 28.30
C TYR A 214 -1.07 -3.88 28.89
N ALA A 215 -2.04 -4.76 28.56
CA ALA A 215 -3.44 -4.61 28.92
C ALA A 215 -4.06 -5.92 29.42
N GLU A 216 -5.16 -5.77 30.19
CA GLU A 216 -5.98 -6.88 30.67
C GLU A 216 -7.21 -7.09 29.77
N ASN A 217 -7.77 -6.02 29.17
CA ASN A 217 -8.94 -6.08 28.30
C ASN A 217 -8.64 -5.44 26.96
N ILE A 218 -9.04 -6.12 25.88
CA ILE A 218 -8.78 -5.71 24.51
C ILE A 218 -10.08 -5.79 23.72
N ASN A 219 -10.48 -4.71 23.04
CA ASN A 219 -11.61 -4.70 22.14
C ASN A 219 -11.12 -4.54 20.70
N LEU A 220 -11.45 -5.49 19.84
CA LEU A 220 -11.15 -5.43 18.42
C LEU A 220 -12.44 -5.25 17.62
N HIS A 221 -12.49 -4.18 16.85
CA HIS A 221 -13.64 -3.84 16.03
C HIS A 221 -13.25 -3.72 14.56
N LEU A 222 -13.97 -4.45 13.68
CA LEU A 222 -13.86 -4.32 12.22
C LEU A 222 -15.09 -3.64 11.67
N SER A 223 -14.92 -2.54 10.97
CA SER A 223 -15.99 -1.82 10.28
C SER A 223 -15.59 -1.43 8.86
N LYS A 224 -16.60 -1.13 8.05
CA LYS A 224 -16.44 -0.64 6.69
C LYS A 224 -17.13 0.71 6.57
N LYS A 225 -16.41 1.74 6.12
CA LYS A 225 -16.98 3.06 5.91
C LYS A 225 -16.54 3.61 4.56
N ASN A 226 -17.51 3.99 3.72
CA ASN A 226 -17.27 4.41 2.34
C ASN A 226 -16.48 3.33 1.56
N ASN A 227 -15.28 3.66 1.09
CA ASN A 227 -14.39 2.75 0.34
C ASN A 227 -13.17 2.33 1.18
N SER A 228 -13.32 2.26 2.51
CA SER A 228 -12.23 1.94 3.43
C SER A 228 -12.65 0.91 4.46
N ILE A 229 -11.75 0.00 4.75
CA ILE A 229 -11.81 -0.94 5.86
C ILE A 229 -11.17 -0.24 7.07
N ILE A 230 -11.84 -0.29 8.20
CA ILE A 230 -11.35 0.29 9.45
C ILE A 230 -11.25 -0.82 10.49
N ILE A 231 -10.02 -1.07 10.97
CA ILE A 231 -9.75 -1.97 12.08
C ILE A 231 -9.36 -1.10 13.27
N THR A 232 -10.08 -1.26 14.38
CA THR A 232 -9.79 -0.54 15.62
C THR A 232 -9.46 -1.56 16.70
N ILE A 233 -8.34 -1.35 17.40
CA ILE A 233 -7.93 -2.12 18.56
C ILE A 233 -7.83 -1.15 19.72
N ASP A 234 -8.65 -1.38 20.73
CA ASP A 234 -8.70 -0.63 21.99
C ASP A 234 -8.21 -1.49 23.12
N ASP A 235 -7.32 -0.97 23.93
CA ASP A 235 -6.85 -1.63 25.13
C ASP A 235 -7.05 -0.75 26.38
N ASP A 236 -6.97 -1.37 27.55
CA ASP A 236 -7.01 -0.72 28.87
C ASP A 236 -5.63 -0.55 29.52
N GLY A 237 -4.56 -0.65 28.70
CA GLY A 237 -3.20 -0.54 29.18
C GLY A 237 -2.78 0.86 29.60
N VAL A 238 -1.49 1.05 29.81
CA VAL A 238 -0.92 2.35 30.26
C VAL A 238 -1.02 3.47 29.23
N GLY A 239 -1.38 3.15 27.98
CA GLY A 239 -1.41 4.10 26.88
C GLY A 239 -0.01 4.64 26.50
N ILE A 240 0.00 5.63 25.59
CA ILE A 240 1.21 6.31 25.10
C ILE A 240 1.03 7.82 25.30
N PRO A 241 2.01 8.52 25.92
CA PRO A 241 1.98 9.98 26.03
C PRO A 241 1.85 10.65 24.66
N LYS A 242 1.12 11.78 24.57
CA LYS A 242 0.87 12.46 23.30
C LYS A 242 2.14 12.88 22.57
N GLU A 243 3.18 13.28 23.30
CA GLU A 243 4.48 13.67 22.76
C GLU A 243 5.23 12.51 22.10
N GLU A 244 4.85 11.26 22.44
CA GLU A 244 5.52 10.05 21.98
C GLU A 244 4.79 9.33 20.84
N LEU A 245 3.56 9.73 20.50
CA LEU A 245 2.72 9.06 19.49
C LEU A 245 3.38 8.97 18.10
N GLU A 246 4.20 9.95 17.72
CA GLU A 246 4.96 9.93 16.47
C GLU A 246 6.25 9.12 16.60
N ASN A 247 6.88 9.16 17.77
CA ASN A 247 8.16 8.52 18.01
C ASN A 247 8.06 6.99 18.06
N VAL A 248 6.95 6.46 18.54
CA VAL A 248 6.74 4.99 18.68
C VAL A 248 6.69 4.24 17.34
N PHE A 249 6.56 4.95 16.23
CA PHE A 249 6.71 4.37 14.89
C PHE A 249 8.16 4.31 14.40
N LYS A 250 9.12 4.91 15.13
CA LYS A 250 10.54 4.79 14.79
C LYS A 250 11.05 3.40 15.17
N PRO A 251 11.84 2.75 14.31
CA PRO A 251 12.46 1.46 14.66
C PRO A 251 13.28 1.56 15.94
N PHE A 252 13.21 0.52 16.79
CA PHE A 252 13.93 0.42 18.06
C PHE A 252 13.52 1.43 19.14
N TYR A 253 12.46 2.21 18.90
CA TYR A 253 11.99 3.17 19.89
C TYR A 253 11.13 2.50 20.97
N LYS A 254 11.34 2.89 22.24
CA LYS A 254 10.57 2.44 23.41
C LYS A 254 10.28 3.65 24.30
N VAL A 255 9.01 3.81 24.72
CA VAL A 255 8.57 4.91 25.57
C VAL A 255 9.24 4.87 26.95
N ASP A 256 9.35 3.69 27.55
CA ASP A 256 9.97 3.48 28.86
C ASP A 256 11.28 2.68 28.76
N LYS A 257 12.41 3.35 29.03
CA LYS A 257 13.72 2.71 29.18
C LYS A 257 13.96 2.16 30.58
N SER A 258 13.13 2.51 31.56
CA SER A 258 13.40 2.34 33.00
C SER A 258 12.62 1.21 33.70
N ARG A 259 11.56 0.66 33.10
CA ARG A 259 10.82 -0.44 33.71
C ARG A 259 11.50 -1.78 33.41
N GLY A 260 11.94 -2.47 34.47
CA GLY A 260 12.71 -3.72 34.39
C GLY A 260 12.05 -4.87 33.60
N ASP A 261 10.76 -4.78 33.29
CA ASP A 261 10.00 -5.73 32.46
C ASP A 261 10.09 -5.44 30.95
N SER A 262 10.83 -4.40 30.55
CA SER A 262 11.03 -4.03 29.13
C SER A 262 11.90 -5.03 28.34
N LYS A 263 12.34 -6.12 28.96
CA LYS A 263 13.21 -7.16 28.38
C LYS A 263 12.62 -7.89 27.18
N SER A 264 11.34 -7.76 26.90
CA SER A 264 10.64 -8.68 25.98
C SER A 264 10.29 -8.12 24.60
N SER A 265 10.59 -6.84 24.25
CA SER A 265 10.31 -6.33 22.90
C SER A 265 11.42 -5.45 22.35
N VAL A 266 11.74 -5.61 21.08
CA VAL A 266 12.84 -4.89 20.40
C VAL A 266 12.45 -3.46 20.01
N GLY A 267 11.15 -3.13 20.03
CA GLY A 267 10.64 -1.83 19.56
C GLY A 267 10.48 -1.75 18.04
N LEU A 268 10.25 -2.88 17.39
CA LEU A 268 10.05 -2.98 15.95
C LEU A 268 8.59 -3.19 15.53
N GLY A 269 7.72 -3.68 16.43
CA GLY A 269 6.36 -4.08 16.08
C GLY A 269 5.52 -2.98 15.45
N LEU A 270 5.48 -1.78 16.05
CA LEU A 270 4.70 -0.65 15.51
C LEU A 270 5.29 -0.07 14.23
N SER A 271 6.62 -0.02 14.10
CA SER A 271 7.26 0.43 12.85
C SER A 271 6.97 -0.53 11.71
N ILE A 272 7.09 -1.85 11.92
CA ILE A 272 6.71 -2.89 10.96
C ILE A 272 5.25 -2.75 10.55
N THR A 273 4.35 -2.60 11.51
CA THR A 273 2.92 -2.43 11.25
C THR A 273 2.66 -1.18 10.39
N SER A 274 3.27 -0.04 10.74
CA SER A 274 3.14 1.20 9.96
C SER A 274 3.60 1.03 8.51
N ASP A 275 4.74 0.38 8.30
CA ASP A 275 5.29 0.15 6.96
C ASP A 275 4.41 -0.79 6.13
N ILE A 276 3.89 -1.86 6.75
CA ILE A 276 2.98 -2.78 6.09
C ILE A 276 1.69 -2.06 5.69
N ILE A 277 1.06 -1.33 6.60
CA ILE A 277 -0.20 -0.62 6.32
C ILE A 277 0.00 0.44 5.23
N LYS A 278 1.07 1.24 5.29
CA LYS A 278 1.41 2.22 4.25
C LYS A 278 1.68 1.57 2.89
N SER A 279 2.34 0.42 2.86
CA SER A 279 2.61 -0.32 1.62
C SER A 279 1.34 -0.93 0.97
N HIS A 280 0.22 -0.97 1.70
CA HIS A 280 -1.11 -1.30 1.18
C HIS A 280 -1.96 -0.06 0.88
N GLY A 281 -1.36 1.15 0.83
CA GLY A 281 -2.07 2.41 0.61
C GLY A 281 -2.94 2.85 1.79
N GLY A 282 -2.76 2.21 2.95
CA GLY A 282 -3.49 2.49 4.17
C GLY A 282 -2.81 3.53 5.08
N ASN A 283 -3.44 3.80 6.21
CA ASN A 283 -2.91 4.66 7.25
C ASN A 283 -3.14 4.05 8.64
N ILE A 284 -2.29 4.36 9.60
CA ILE A 284 -2.40 3.96 11.00
C ILE A 284 -2.39 5.20 11.88
N LEU A 285 -3.31 5.27 12.83
CA LEU A 285 -3.44 6.34 13.80
C LEU A 285 -3.46 5.77 15.22
N LEU A 286 -2.80 6.45 16.12
CA LEU A 286 -2.83 6.16 17.55
C LEU A 286 -3.60 7.26 18.29
N ASP A 287 -4.44 6.85 19.25
CA ASP A 287 -5.26 7.77 20.06
C ASP A 287 -5.46 7.17 21.46
N LYS A 288 -6.09 7.92 22.35
CA LYS A 288 -6.52 7.40 23.65
C LYS A 288 -7.72 6.45 23.49
N SER A 289 -7.64 5.29 24.08
CA SER A 289 -8.73 4.31 24.11
C SER A 289 -9.86 4.76 25.03
N PRO A 290 -11.14 4.44 24.72
CA PRO A 290 -12.26 4.55 25.65
C PRO A 290 -12.08 3.71 26.92
N LEU A 291 -11.24 2.68 26.85
CA LEU A 291 -10.85 1.84 27.98
C LEU A 291 -9.71 2.45 28.83
N ASN A 292 -9.30 3.69 28.54
CA ASN A 292 -8.20 4.47 29.12
C ASN A 292 -6.78 4.10 28.70
N GLY A 293 -6.56 3.08 27.91
CA GLY A 293 -5.27 2.68 27.34
C GLY A 293 -5.00 3.28 25.95
N LEU A 294 -4.49 2.46 25.04
CA LEU A 294 -4.15 2.81 23.67
C LEU A 294 -5.27 2.41 22.70
N ARG A 295 -5.61 3.33 21.80
CA ARG A 295 -6.42 3.05 20.60
C ARG A 295 -5.54 3.04 19.37
N VAL A 296 -5.56 1.94 18.64
CA VAL A 296 -4.93 1.83 17.32
C VAL A 296 -6.02 1.75 16.26
N LYS A 297 -6.01 2.68 15.30
CA LYS A 297 -6.92 2.67 14.15
C LYS A 297 -6.13 2.45 12.87
N ILE A 298 -6.51 1.43 12.12
CA ILE A 298 -5.96 1.12 10.80
C ILE A 298 -7.02 1.42 9.75
N PHE A 299 -6.61 2.12 8.70
CA PHE A 299 -7.43 2.39 7.54
C PHE A 299 -6.79 1.71 6.35
N LEU A 300 -7.52 0.84 5.66
CA LEU A 300 -7.08 0.15 4.44
C LEU A 300 -8.05 0.45 3.30
N PRO A 301 -7.59 0.64 2.06
CA PRO A 301 -8.46 0.73 0.90
C PRO A 301 -9.14 -0.61 0.63
N LEU A 302 -10.34 -0.55 0.02
CA LEU A 302 -11.10 -1.72 -0.44
C LEU A 302 -10.61 -2.20 -1.80
#